data_6f09a3a2ecc95b72fe28247a717bff02
#
_entry.id   6f09a3a2ecc95b72fe28247a717bff02
#
_cell.length_a   1.000
_cell.length_b   1.000
_cell.length_c   1.000
_cell.angle_alpha   90.00
_cell.angle_beta   90.00
_cell.angle_gamma   90.00
#
_symmetry.space_group_name_H-M   'P 1'
#
loop_
_entity.id
_entity.type
_entity.pdbx_description
1 polymer ?
#
loop_
_entity_poly.entity_id
_entity_poly.type
_entity_poly.pdbx_seq_one_letter_code
_entity_poly.pdbx_strand_id
1 'polypeptide(L)'
;MKVGLTQMDIVWENKAKNMVKVTKLMEQAKQQDVELLVFPEMTLTGFTMNTAFAGEEMLFSETLQFFKDCSRKYEMAVAFGFVEDFGEEYYNKLMIVSKGRIVYDYDKIHPFNYGEEGNHYIGGHEVKTTNLQDVCLSGFVCYDLRFPEIFQAVADQIDVILVIANWPKERVLHWETLLRARAIENQCYVVGVNRVGRGNGLEYVESSMAFDPLGERMTKAHSKAEIFTIDVDPDVVHEVRRQYPFREDRKPDLYETFYAPKNNQHSCTA
;
A
#
# COMPACT_ATOMS: atom_id res chain seq x y z
N MET A 1 9.98 -15.17 0.20
CA MET A 1 10.28 -13.87 0.86
C MET A 1 9.44 -13.71 2.12
N LYS A 2 10.07 -13.38 3.26
CA LYS A 2 9.34 -13.12 4.51
C LYS A 2 8.96 -11.65 4.63
N VAL A 3 7.66 -11.36 4.69
CA VAL A 3 7.10 -10.02 4.75
C VAL A 3 6.56 -9.73 6.15
N GLY A 4 6.97 -8.60 6.72
CA GLY A 4 6.48 -8.07 7.99
C GLY A 4 5.44 -6.98 7.79
N LEU A 5 4.29 -7.10 8.44
CA LEU A 5 3.20 -6.13 8.46
C LEU A 5 3.19 -5.42 9.81
N THR A 6 3.42 -4.14 9.85
CA THR A 6 3.36 -3.38 11.10
C THR A 6 1.94 -3.00 11.49
N GLN A 7 1.72 -2.80 12.79
CA GLN A 7 0.53 -2.16 13.37
C GLN A 7 0.97 -0.94 14.19
N MET A 8 1.45 0.08 13.51
CA MET A 8 2.08 1.23 14.14
C MET A 8 1.03 2.25 14.61
N ASP A 9 1.08 2.61 15.91
CA ASP A 9 0.39 3.78 16.44
C ASP A 9 1.18 5.04 16.10
N ILE A 10 0.77 5.73 15.03
CA ILE A 10 1.43 6.94 14.54
C ILE A 10 1.09 8.13 15.46
N VAL A 11 2.12 8.78 15.98
CA VAL A 11 1.96 10.06 16.68
C VAL A 11 1.68 11.14 15.64
N TRP A 12 0.52 11.78 15.75
CA TRP A 12 0.05 12.80 14.82
C TRP A 12 1.06 13.94 14.67
N GLU A 13 1.43 14.24 13.43
CA GLU A 13 2.37 15.33 13.04
C GLU A 13 3.65 15.39 13.89
N ASN A 14 4.27 14.22 14.14
CA ASN A 14 5.50 14.17 14.95
C ASN A 14 6.52 13.18 14.36
N LYS A 15 7.26 13.63 13.33
CA LYS A 15 8.26 12.82 12.62
C LYS A 15 9.28 12.19 13.58
N ALA A 16 9.83 12.96 14.52
CA ALA A 16 10.87 12.49 15.44
C ALA A 16 10.39 11.32 16.33
N LYS A 17 9.19 11.43 16.94
CA LYS A 17 8.63 10.34 17.73
C LYS A 17 8.31 9.11 16.89
N ASN A 18 7.86 9.31 15.67
CA ASN A 18 7.56 8.21 14.76
C ASN A 18 8.85 7.51 14.27
N MET A 19 9.93 8.22 14.02
CA MET A 19 11.26 7.63 13.73
C MET A 19 11.74 6.70 14.85
N VAL A 20 11.53 7.08 16.13
CA VAL A 20 11.86 6.21 17.27
C VAL A 20 11.02 4.92 17.24
N LYS A 21 9.71 5.02 16.95
CA LYS A 21 8.83 3.84 16.83
C LYS A 21 9.23 2.96 15.65
N VAL A 22 9.53 3.56 14.51
CA VAL A 22 10.01 2.83 13.32
C VAL A 22 11.30 2.07 13.65
N THR A 23 12.27 2.72 14.29
CA THR A 23 13.55 2.08 14.67
C THR A 23 13.30 0.85 15.54
N LYS A 24 12.43 0.94 16.55
CA LYS A 24 12.06 -0.20 17.40
C LYS A 24 11.44 -1.35 16.60
N LEU A 25 10.51 -1.04 15.67
CA LEU A 25 9.87 -2.03 14.83
C LEU A 25 10.88 -2.69 13.86
N MET A 26 11.83 -1.92 13.31
CA MET A 26 12.91 -2.44 12.49
C MET A 26 13.81 -3.44 13.25
N GLU A 27 14.13 -3.13 14.52
CA GLU A 27 14.90 -4.04 15.40
C GLU A 27 14.15 -5.35 15.67
N GLN A 28 12.87 -5.26 15.96
CA GLN A 28 12.00 -6.44 16.16
C GLN A 28 11.86 -7.28 14.89
N ALA A 29 11.71 -6.64 13.72
CA ALA A 29 11.58 -7.31 12.44
C ALA A 29 12.87 -8.04 12.06
N LYS A 30 14.04 -7.44 12.32
CA LYS A 30 15.34 -8.09 12.10
C LYS A 30 15.50 -9.37 12.93
N GLN A 31 15.00 -9.39 14.18
CA GLN A 31 15.00 -10.57 15.04
C GLN A 31 14.07 -11.69 14.56
N GLN A 32 13.14 -11.38 13.67
CA GLN A 32 12.20 -12.32 13.06
C GLN A 32 12.60 -12.70 11.62
N ASP A 33 13.78 -12.33 11.17
CA ASP A 33 14.31 -12.57 9.82
C ASP A 33 13.38 -12.02 8.71
N VAL A 34 12.74 -10.86 8.97
CA VAL A 34 11.91 -10.18 7.98
C VAL A 34 12.80 -9.62 6.86
N GLU A 35 12.41 -9.84 5.62
CA GLU A 35 13.14 -9.39 4.42
C GLU A 35 12.53 -8.11 3.84
N LEU A 36 11.20 -7.93 3.95
CA LEU A 36 10.47 -6.71 3.61
C LEU A 36 9.56 -6.31 4.77
N LEU A 37 9.80 -5.15 5.39
CA LEU A 37 8.92 -4.59 6.42
C LEU A 37 8.04 -3.48 5.83
N VAL A 38 6.72 -3.59 6.04
CA VAL A 38 5.75 -2.66 5.48
C VAL A 38 5.15 -1.79 6.59
N PHE A 39 5.21 -0.48 6.41
CA PHE A 39 4.65 0.55 7.28
C PHE A 39 3.39 1.17 6.67
N PRO A 40 2.54 1.83 7.49
CA PRO A 40 1.31 2.46 7.00
C PRO A 40 1.57 3.71 6.14
N GLU A 41 0.52 4.18 5.45
CA GLU A 41 0.46 5.44 4.72
C GLU A 41 0.92 6.62 5.59
N MET A 42 1.67 7.58 5.01
CA MET A 42 2.20 8.75 5.72
C MET A 42 2.84 8.36 7.07
N THR A 43 3.79 7.45 7.02
CA THR A 43 4.35 6.71 8.16
C THR A 43 4.82 7.61 9.31
N LEU A 44 5.46 8.72 8.98
CA LEU A 44 6.05 9.61 9.98
C LEU A 44 5.16 10.78 10.41
N THR A 45 4.05 11.03 9.69
CA THR A 45 3.19 12.20 9.92
C THR A 45 1.77 11.84 10.33
N GLY A 46 1.27 10.66 9.90
CA GLY A 46 -0.15 10.36 9.86
C GLY A 46 -0.84 11.11 8.72
N PHE A 47 -2.07 10.73 8.41
CA PHE A 47 -2.84 11.26 7.29
C PHE A 47 -3.26 12.72 7.53
N THR A 48 -2.37 13.66 7.20
CA THR A 48 -2.54 15.10 7.43
C THR A 48 -2.71 15.88 6.13
N MET A 49 -3.47 16.97 6.20
CA MET A 49 -3.60 17.96 5.11
C MET A 49 -2.61 19.14 5.28
N ASN A 50 -1.80 19.12 6.33
CA ASN A 50 -0.74 20.09 6.56
C ASN A 50 0.49 19.75 5.70
N THR A 51 0.39 20.01 4.39
CA THR A 51 1.43 19.69 3.41
C THR A 51 2.74 20.42 3.67
N ALA A 52 2.68 21.64 4.18
CA ALA A 52 3.87 22.40 4.57
C ALA A 52 4.70 21.75 5.68
N PHE A 53 4.07 20.95 6.54
CA PHE A 53 4.74 20.16 7.58
C PHE A 53 5.16 18.77 7.05
N ALA A 54 4.29 18.12 6.29
CA ALA A 54 4.46 16.72 5.88
C ALA A 54 5.41 16.57 4.69
N GLY A 55 5.31 17.49 3.71
CA GLY A 55 6.04 17.43 2.45
C GLY A 55 7.54 17.62 2.60
N GLU A 56 8.29 16.87 1.83
CA GLU A 56 9.75 16.96 1.74
C GLU A 56 10.18 16.80 0.28
N GLU A 57 11.08 17.67 -0.18
CA GLU A 57 11.72 17.48 -1.49
C GLU A 57 12.57 16.21 -1.48
N MET A 58 12.44 15.36 -2.50
CA MET A 58 13.13 14.06 -2.59
C MET A 58 14.64 14.13 -2.38
N LEU A 59 15.30 15.18 -2.91
CA LEU A 59 16.75 15.34 -2.82
C LEU A 59 17.25 15.66 -1.41
N PHE A 60 16.43 16.33 -0.61
CA PHE A 60 16.79 16.82 0.73
C PHE A 60 15.98 16.18 1.85
N SER A 61 15.21 15.13 1.53
CA SER A 61 14.30 14.50 2.46
C SER A 61 15.02 13.78 3.60
N GLU A 62 14.79 14.26 4.83
CA GLU A 62 15.24 13.58 6.06
C GLU A 62 14.52 12.24 6.25
N THR A 63 13.23 12.17 5.91
CA THR A 63 12.43 10.95 5.97
C THR A 63 13.02 9.87 5.05
N LEU A 64 13.26 10.23 3.79
CA LEU A 64 13.82 9.28 2.83
C LEU A 64 15.23 8.83 3.22
N GLN A 65 16.08 9.76 3.69
CA GLN A 65 17.42 9.42 4.17
C GLN A 65 17.37 8.48 5.38
N PHE A 66 16.46 8.74 6.33
CA PHE A 66 16.25 7.88 7.50
C PHE A 66 15.89 6.44 7.10
N PHE A 67 14.93 6.24 6.19
CA PHE A 67 14.55 4.90 5.73
C PHE A 67 15.65 4.23 4.90
N LYS A 68 16.41 4.98 4.09
CA LYS A 68 17.60 4.45 3.41
C LYS A 68 18.65 3.94 4.39
N ASP A 69 18.90 4.68 5.48
CA ASP A 69 19.84 4.29 6.52
C ASP A 69 19.33 3.07 7.31
N CYS A 70 18.05 3.04 7.65
CA CYS A 70 17.42 1.87 8.26
C CYS A 70 17.57 0.63 7.38
N SER A 71 17.28 0.73 6.07
CA SER A 71 17.37 -0.42 5.17
C SER A 71 18.79 -0.97 5.05
N ARG A 72 19.82 -0.11 5.12
CA ARG A 72 21.22 -0.53 5.17
C ARG A 72 21.59 -1.17 6.51
N LYS A 73 21.23 -0.50 7.61
CA LYS A 73 21.59 -0.93 8.98
C LYS A 73 21.00 -2.31 9.31
N TYR A 74 19.75 -2.53 8.93
CA TYR A 74 19.03 -3.77 9.26
C TYR A 74 19.06 -4.82 8.13
N GLU A 75 19.69 -4.48 6.98
CA GLU A 75 19.79 -5.35 5.80
C GLU A 75 18.40 -5.86 5.35
N MET A 76 17.41 -4.99 5.34
CA MET A 76 16.01 -5.29 5.10
C MET A 76 15.43 -4.27 4.11
N ALA A 77 14.56 -4.71 3.20
CA ALA A 77 13.74 -3.80 2.41
C ALA A 77 12.64 -3.18 3.28
N VAL A 78 12.30 -1.92 3.01
CA VAL A 78 11.29 -1.18 3.79
C VAL A 78 10.33 -0.48 2.85
N ALA A 79 9.04 -0.79 2.99
CA ALA A 79 7.94 -0.07 2.34
C ALA A 79 7.30 0.90 3.34
N PHE A 80 7.11 2.16 2.94
CA PHE A 80 6.60 3.19 3.83
C PHE A 80 5.83 4.28 3.06
N GLY A 81 4.93 4.98 3.78
CA GLY A 81 4.22 6.14 3.26
C GLY A 81 5.06 7.41 3.41
N PHE A 82 5.08 8.21 2.35
CA PHE A 82 5.86 9.43 2.22
C PHE A 82 5.01 10.54 1.61
N VAL A 83 5.29 11.79 1.94
CA VAL A 83 4.72 12.98 1.29
C VAL A 83 5.83 13.69 0.54
N GLU A 84 5.75 13.69 -0.78
CA GLU A 84 6.67 14.46 -1.63
C GLU A 84 6.18 15.87 -1.80
N ASP A 85 7.08 16.84 -1.62
CA ASP A 85 6.94 18.22 -2.06
C ASP A 85 7.61 18.36 -3.43
N PHE A 86 6.82 18.64 -4.45
CA PHE A 86 7.28 18.86 -5.82
C PHE A 86 7.06 20.32 -6.25
N GLY A 87 7.41 21.24 -5.38
CA GLY A 87 7.26 22.70 -5.59
C GLY A 87 5.87 23.18 -5.19
N GLU A 88 4.95 23.39 -6.15
CA GLU A 88 3.57 23.82 -5.86
C GLU A 88 2.61 22.62 -5.66
N GLU A 89 3.10 21.42 -5.89
CA GLU A 89 2.31 20.17 -5.86
C GLU A 89 2.82 19.24 -4.78
N TYR A 90 1.90 18.49 -4.15
CA TYR A 90 2.22 17.48 -3.14
C TYR A 90 1.65 16.13 -3.53
N TYR A 91 2.44 15.07 -3.33
CA TYR A 91 2.04 13.69 -3.63
C TYR A 91 2.07 12.82 -2.38
N ASN A 92 1.00 12.06 -2.18
CA ASN A 92 0.95 10.97 -1.20
C ASN A 92 1.53 9.71 -1.83
N LYS A 93 2.68 9.25 -1.34
CA LYS A 93 3.45 8.18 -2.00
C LYS A 93 3.59 6.93 -1.15
N LEU A 94 3.73 5.80 -1.85
CA LEU A 94 4.31 4.58 -1.32
C LEU A 94 5.73 4.45 -1.87
N MET A 95 6.71 4.36 -0.96
CA MET A 95 8.12 4.20 -1.30
C MET A 95 8.61 2.83 -0.83
N ILE A 96 9.50 2.20 -1.60
CA ILE A 96 10.27 1.04 -1.12
C ILE A 96 11.75 1.34 -1.27
N VAL A 97 12.47 1.15 -0.19
CA VAL A 97 13.93 1.24 -0.18
C VAL A 97 14.54 -0.12 0.16
N SER A 98 15.62 -0.47 -0.53
CA SER A 98 16.39 -1.70 -0.27
C SER A 98 17.88 -1.39 -0.42
N LYS A 99 18.70 -1.86 0.53
CA LYS A 99 20.15 -1.63 0.53
C LYS A 99 20.52 -0.15 0.37
N GLY A 100 19.70 0.75 0.93
CA GLY A 100 19.88 2.19 0.88
C GLY A 100 19.52 2.85 -0.46
N ARG A 101 18.85 2.14 -1.37
CA ARG A 101 18.42 2.66 -2.66
C ARG A 101 16.90 2.62 -2.77
N ILE A 102 16.31 3.59 -3.45
CA ILE A 102 14.91 3.52 -3.85
C ILE A 102 14.80 2.43 -4.93
N VAL A 103 13.90 1.47 -4.72
CA VAL A 103 13.60 0.40 -5.66
C VAL A 103 12.17 0.46 -6.18
N TYR A 104 11.31 1.26 -5.52
CA TYR A 104 9.94 1.52 -5.93
C TYR A 104 9.48 2.87 -5.39
N ASP A 105 8.75 3.61 -6.21
CA ASP A 105 8.03 4.81 -5.84
C ASP A 105 6.69 4.84 -6.59
N TYR A 106 5.61 5.15 -5.89
CA TYR A 106 4.26 5.19 -6.44
C TYR A 106 3.51 6.39 -5.87
N ASP A 107 2.91 7.18 -6.73
CA ASP A 107 2.02 8.27 -6.37
C ASP A 107 0.60 7.73 -6.28
N LYS A 108 -0.06 7.95 -5.15
CA LYS A 108 -1.47 7.61 -4.97
C LYS A 108 -2.30 8.19 -6.11
N ILE A 109 -2.96 7.32 -6.89
CA ILE A 109 -3.75 7.74 -8.05
C ILE A 109 -5.04 8.42 -7.63
N HIS A 110 -5.67 7.95 -6.55
CA HIS A 110 -6.96 8.44 -6.10
C HIS A 110 -6.85 9.17 -4.75
N PRO A 111 -6.62 10.50 -4.71
CA PRO A 111 -6.79 11.27 -3.49
C PRO A 111 -8.20 11.08 -2.92
N PHE A 112 -8.30 11.03 -1.59
CA PHE A 112 -9.59 10.83 -0.89
C PHE A 112 -10.41 12.13 -0.89
N ASN A 113 -11.08 12.43 -1.99
CA ASN A 113 -11.81 13.68 -2.18
C ASN A 113 -12.96 13.87 -1.19
N TYR A 114 -13.58 12.79 -0.71
CA TYR A 114 -14.58 12.86 0.35
C TYR A 114 -14.02 13.43 1.68
N GLY A 115 -12.71 13.28 1.90
CA GLY A 115 -11.97 13.76 3.07
C GLY A 115 -11.05 14.97 2.78
N GLU A 116 -11.31 15.73 1.74
CA GLU A 116 -10.57 16.94 1.33
C GLU A 116 -9.14 16.70 0.81
N GLU A 117 -8.65 15.47 0.74
CA GLU A 117 -7.27 15.18 0.30
C GLU A 117 -6.97 15.78 -1.08
N GLY A 118 -7.92 15.71 -2.02
CA GLY A 118 -7.74 16.28 -3.36
C GLY A 118 -7.65 17.80 -3.43
N ASN A 119 -7.87 18.52 -2.33
CA ASN A 119 -7.61 19.95 -2.23
C ASN A 119 -6.14 20.26 -1.88
N HIS A 120 -5.38 19.24 -1.46
CA HIS A 120 -4.02 19.36 -0.92
C HIS A 120 -3.00 18.51 -1.65
N TYR A 121 -3.42 17.41 -2.26
CA TYR A 121 -2.55 16.44 -2.92
C TYR A 121 -3.01 16.18 -4.36
N ILE A 122 -2.05 16.03 -5.26
CA ILE A 122 -2.29 15.67 -6.66
C ILE A 122 -2.33 14.15 -6.80
N GLY A 123 -3.20 13.65 -7.67
CA GLY A 123 -3.25 12.23 -8.02
C GLY A 123 -2.14 11.82 -8.98
N GLY A 124 -1.57 10.63 -8.75
CA GLY A 124 -0.64 10.00 -9.68
C GLY A 124 -1.30 9.55 -10.99
N HIS A 125 -0.47 9.17 -11.96
CA HIS A 125 -0.92 8.82 -13.32
C HIS A 125 -0.43 7.46 -13.79
N GLU A 126 0.32 6.74 -12.98
CA GLU A 126 1.01 5.53 -13.39
C GLU A 126 0.90 4.43 -12.33
N VAL A 127 0.62 3.19 -12.77
CA VAL A 127 0.84 1.99 -11.97
C VAL A 127 2.19 1.40 -12.31
N LYS A 128 2.93 0.95 -11.28
CA LYS A 128 4.29 0.46 -11.42
C LYS A 128 4.43 -0.93 -10.81
N THR A 129 5.41 -1.67 -11.27
CA THR A 129 5.86 -2.93 -10.67
C THR A 129 7.35 -2.87 -10.37
N THR A 130 7.81 -3.67 -9.43
CA THR A 130 9.24 -3.85 -9.14
C THR A 130 9.52 -5.27 -8.71
N ASN A 131 10.76 -5.69 -8.91
CA ASN A 131 11.25 -6.97 -8.39
C ASN A 131 12.04 -6.72 -7.11
N LEU A 132 11.68 -7.44 -6.06
CA LEU A 132 12.43 -7.53 -4.83
C LEU A 132 12.84 -8.99 -4.63
N GLN A 133 14.12 -9.28 -4.85
CA GLN A 133 14.64 -10.65 -5.00
C GLN A 133 13.92 -11.37 -6.17
N ASP A 134 13.27 -12.49 -5.91
CA ASP A 134 12.50 -13.33 -6.84
C ASP A 134 11.00 -13.02 -6.86
N VAL A 135 10.54 -12.03 -6.10
CA VAL A 135 9.12 -11.63 -5.97
C VAL A 135 8.86 -10.35 -6.76
N CYS A 136 7.92 -10.40 -7.69
CA CYS A 136 7.42 -9.21 -8.37
C CYS A 136 6.24 -8.61 -7.59
N LEU A 137 6.28 -7.31 -7.31
CA LEU A 137 5.25 -6.62 -6.52
C LEU A 137 4.82 -5.28 -7.11
N SER A 138 3.63 -4.87 -6.71
CA SER A 138 3.10 -3.52 -6.92
C SER A 138 2.53 -2.99 -5.60
N GLY A 139 2.50 -1.67 -5.44
CA GLY A 139 2.03 -1.03 -4.23
C GLY A 139 1.01 0.08 -4.50
N PHE A 140 0.03 0.20 -3.60
CA PHE A 140 -1.08 1.15 -3.67
C PHE A 140 -1.30 1.81 -2.32
N VAL A 141 -2.03 2.93 -2.31
CA VAL A 141 -2.24 3.71 -1.11
C VAL A 141 -3.72 3.88 -0.79
N CYS A 142 -4.15 3.28 0.32
CA CYS A 142 -5.39 3.54 1.05
C CYS A 142 -6.64 3.56 0.14
N TYR A 143 -7.11 4.74 -0.27
CA TYR A 143 -8.33 4.92 -1.06
C TYR A 143 -8.29 4.24 -2.43
N ASP A 144 -7.09 4.03 -2.99
CA ASP A 144 -6.87 3.25 -4.22
C ASP A 144 -7.52 1.87 -4.14
N LEU A 145 -7.60 1.27 -2.94
CA LEU A 145 -8.20 -0.04 -2.72
C LEU A 145 -9.65 -0.16 -3.22
N ARG A 146 -10.37 0.96 -3.38
CA ARG A 146 -11.75 0.98 -3.87
C ARG A 146 -11.89 0.82 -5.38
N PHE A 147 -10.80 0.96 -6.13
CA PHE A 147 -10.79 1.01 -7.59
C PHE A 147 -10.09 -0.23 -8.15
N PRO A 148 -10.84 -1.30 -8.51
CA PRO A 148 -10.27 -2.58 -8.96
C PRO A 148 -9.44 -2.46 -10.24
N GLU A 149 -9.71 -1.47 -11.07
CA GLU A 149 -9.11 -1.29 -12.38
C GLU A 149 -7.59 -1.18 -12.32
N ILE A 150 -7.07 -0.41 -11.36
CA ILE A 150 -5.62 -0.20 -11.24
C ILE A 150 -4.88 -1.46 -10.76
N PHE A 151 -5.54 -2.31 -9.95
CA PHE A 151 -5.00 -3.58 -9.51
C PHE A 151 -4.96 -4.60 -10.66
N GLN A 152 -6.01 -4.63 -11.45
CA GLN A 152 -6.11 -5.51 -12.61
C GLN A 152 -5.09 -5.16 -13.70
N ALA A 153 -4.69 -3.89 -13.81
CA ALA A 153 -3.70 -3.44 -14.79
C ALA A 153 -2.32 -4.08 -14.62
N VAL A 154 -1.93 -4.43 -13.39
CA VAL A 154 -0.62 -5.02 -13.08
C VAL A 154 -0.67 -6.50 -12.74
N ALA A 155 -1.87 -7.05 -12.59
CA ALA A 155 -2.08 -8.37 -11.98
C ALA A 155 -1.39 -9.53 -12.70
N ASP A 156 -1.17 -9.46 -14.02
CA ASP A 156 -0.48 -10.51 -14.78
C ASP A 156 1.03 -10.55 -14.53
N GLN A 157 1.58 -9.47 -13.98
CA GLN A 157 3.01 -9.27 -13.83
C GLN A 157 3.51 -9.47 -12.39
N ILE A 158 2.59 -9.57 -11.41
CA ILE A 158 2.95 -9.49 -9.99
C ILE A 158 2.56 -10.74 -9.20
N ASP A 159 3.31 -10.98 -8.14
CA ASP A 159 3.04 -12.01 -7.13
C ASP A 159 2.38 -11.42 -5.88
N VAL A 160 2.66 -10.15 -5.59
CA VAL A 160 2.21 -9.47 -4.38
C VAL A 160 1.68 -8.07 -4.66
N ILE A 161 0.56 -7.75 -4.06
CA ILE A 161 0.03 -6.40 -3.92
C ILE A 161 0.27 -5.90 -2.49
N LEU A 162 0.91 -4.74 -2.35
CA LEU A 162 0.99 -4.00 -1.07
C LEU A 162 -0.06 -2.89 -1.05
N VAL A 163 -0.78 -2.73 0.06
CA VAL A 163 -1.67 -1.59 0.29
C VAL A 163 -1.38 -1.00 1.65
N ILE A 164 -0.88 0.22 1.69
CA ILE A 164 -0.64 0.97 2.94
C ILE A 164 -1.75 1.97 3.21
N ALA A 165 -2.17 2.15 4.47
CA ALA A 165 -3.33 2.97 4.77
C ALA A 165 -3.32 3.66 6.14
N ASN A 166 -4.13 4.74 6.23
CA ASN A 166 -4.77 5.26 7.44
C ASN A 166 -6.28 5.02 7.30
N TRP A 167 -6.73 3.77 7.47
CA TRP A 167 -8.12 3.36 7.23
C TRP A 167 -8.91 3.32 8.55
N PRO A 168 -9.91 4.19 8.74
CA PRO A 168 -10.62 4.32 10.01
C PRO A 168 -11.44 3.08 10.39
N LYS A 169 -11.61 2.90 11.68
CA LYS A 169 -12.36 1.80 12.34
C LYS A 169 -13.76 1.57 11.74
N GLU A 170 -14.49 2.65 11.46
CA GLU A 170 -15.88 2.59 10.96
C GLU A 170 -16.01 1.89 9.61
N ARG A 171 -14.91 1.77 8.89
CA ARG A 171 -14.86 1.17 7.55
C ARG A 171 -13.96 -0.07 7.45
N VAL A 172 -13.59 -0.68 8.59
CA VAL A 172 -12.74 -1.89 8.63
C VAL A 172 -13.35 -3.05 7.85
N LEU A 173 -14.68 -3.21 7.86
CA LEU A 173 -15.34 -4.22 7.04
C LEU A 173 -15.03 -4.05 5.53
N HIS A 174 -15.04 -2.79 5.04
CA HIS A 174 -14.69 -2.51 3.64
C HIS A 174 -13.20 -2.84 3.38
N TRP A 175 -12.32 -2.49 4.31
CA TRP A 175 -10.88 -2.77 4.23
C TRP A 175 -10.61 -4.26 4.04
N GLU A 176 -11.11 -5.09 4.95
CA GLU A 176 -10.93 -6.55 4.89
C GLU A 176 -11.55 -7.15 3.63
N THR A 177 -12.80 -6.78 3.31
CA THR A 177 -13.52 -7.31 2.15
C THR A 177 -12.80 -6.98 0.84
N LEU A 178 -12.35 -5.74 0.69
CA LEU A 178 -11.68 -5.30 -0.54
C LEU A 178 -10.29 -5.90 -0.69
N LEU A 179 -9.48 -6.01 0.38
CA LEU A 179 -8.19 -6.70 0.31
C LEU A 179 -8.35 -8.16 -0.12
N ARG A 180 -9.31 -8.86 0.48
CA ARG A 180 -9.63 -10.25 0.11
C ARG A 180 -10.09 -10.35 -1.35
N ALA A 181 -10.95 -9.44 -1.80
CA ALA A 181 -11.40 -9.41 -3.18
C ALA A 181 -10.23 -9.21 -4.16
N ARG A 182 -9.29 -8.28 -3.84
CA ARG A 182 -8.08 -8.07 -4.66
C ARG A 182 -7.20 -9.31 -4.74
N ALA A 183 -7.11 -10.10 -3.65
CA ALA A 183 -6.36 -11.37 -3.67
C ALA A 183 -7.03 -12.40 -4.61
N ILE A 184 -8.34 -12.60 -4.47
CA ILE A 184 -9.10 -13.58 -5.25
C ILE A 184 -9.11 -13.24 -6.73
N GLU A 185 -9.48 -12.00 -7.10
CA GLU A 185 -9.65 -11.60 -8.50
C GLU A 185 -8.35 -11.49 -9.29
N ASN A 186 -7.23 -11.18 -8.59
CA ASN A 186 -5.90 -11.05 -9.20
C ASN A 186 -5.03 -12.28 -9.00
N GLN A 187 -5.49 -13.26 -8.22
CA GLN A 187 -4.77 -14.52 -7.93
C GLN A 187 -3.32 -14.25 -7.51
N CYS A 188 -3.14 -13.37 -6.51
CA CYS A 188 -1.85 -13.00 -5.95
C CYS A 188 -1.97 -12.76 -4.45
N TYR A 189 -0.84 -12.70 -3.75
CA TYR A 189 -0.84 -12.27 -2.36
C TYR A 189 -1.26 -10.81 -2.23
N VAL A 190 -2.04 -10.48 -1.20
CA VAL A 190 -2.38 -9.10 -0.86
C VAL A 190 -2.03 -8.82 0.58
N VAL A 191 -1.17 -7.82 0.78
CA VAL A 191 -0.66 -7.36 2.07
C VAL A 191 -1.23 -5.98 2.35
N GLY A 192 -2.17 -5.88 3.29
CA GLY A 192 -2.75 -4.62 3.73
C GLY A 192 -2.17 -4.19 5.07
N VAL A 193 -1.53 -3.01 5.13
CA VAL A 193 -0.94 -2.46 6.34
C VAL A 193 -1.64 -1.18 6.74
N ASN A 194 -2.28 -1.20 7.90
CA ASN A 194 -3.00 -0.08 8.46
C ASN A 194 -2.35 0.39 9.77
N ARG A 195 -2.48 1.68 10.09
CA ARG A 195 -2.12 2.19 11.40
C ARG A 195 -3.10 1.74 12.48
N VAL A 196 -2.71 1.91 13.76
CA VAL A 196 -3.58 1.79 14.93
C VAL A 196 -3.59 3.10 15.74
N GLY A 197 -4.41 3.16 16.80
CA GLY A 197 -4.48 4.29 17.72
C GLY A 197 -5.42 5.40 17.27
N ARG A 198 -5.07 6.65 17.57
CA ARG A 198 -5.89 7.83 17.23
C ARG A 198 -5.09 8.87 16.48
N GLY A 199 -5.74 9.59 15.57
CA GLY A 199 -5.13 10.71 14.83
C GLY A 199 -6.21 11.54 14.16
N ASN A 200 -6.08 12.87 14.20
CA ASN A 200 -7.04 13.82 13.62
C ASN A 200 -8.52 13.51 13.93
N GLY A 201 -8.83 13.18 15.19
CA GLY A 201 -10.19 12.86 15.63
C GLY A 201 -10.72 11.48 15.22
N LEU A 202 -9.97 10.69 14.46
CA LEU A 202 -10.35 9.35 14.01
C LEU A 202 -9.71 8.26 14.88
N GLU A 203 -10.42 7.13 15.02
CA GLU A 203 -9.94 5.92 15.67
C GLU A 203 -9.53 4.87 14.62
N TYR A 204 -8.42 4.17 14.89
CA TYR A 204 -7.87 3.12 14.05
C TYR A 204 -7.63 1.88 14.91
N VAL A 205 -8.03 0.72 14.40
CA VAL A 205 -7.93 -0.56 15.11
C VAL A 205 -6.96 -1.51 14.43
N GLU A 206 -6.55 -2.56 15.13
CA GLU A 206 -5.71 -3.61 14.58
C GLU A 206 -6.38 -4.25 13.36
N SER A 207 -5.89 -3.89 12.19
CA SER A 207 -6.46 -4.33 10.91
C SER A 207 -5.43 -4.53 9.80
N SER A 208 -4.13 -4.56 10.14
CA SER A 208 -3.12 -5.07 9.20
C SER A 208 -3.36 -6.56 8.98
N MET A 209 -3.42 -6.98 7.71
CA MET A 209 -3.76 -8.35 7.35
C MET A 209 -3.19 -8.72 5.99
N ALA A 210 -3.05 -10.01 5.75
CA ALA A 210 -2.65 -10.54 4.46
C ALA A 210 -3.56 -11.68 4.02
N PHE A 211 -3.71 -11.80 2.71
CA PHE A 211 -4.46 -12.85 2.05
C PHE A 211 -3.58 -13.55 1.02
N ASP A 212 -3.74 -14.86 0.92
CA ASP A 212 -3.12 -15.67 -0.11
C ASP A 212 -3.86 -15.54 -1.47
N PRO A 213 -3.34 -16.12 -2.57
CA PRO A 213 -3.96 -16.05 -3.88
C PRO A 213 -5.38 -16.64 -3.99
N LEU A 214 -5.83 -17.41 -3.00
CA LEU A 214 -7.20 -17.96 -2.90
C LEU A 214 -8.10 -17.12 -1.99
N GLY A 215 -7.57 -16.06 -1.39
CA GLY A 215 -8.29 -15.17 -0.47
C GLY A 215 -8.36 -15.68 0.97
N GLU A 216 -7.57 -16.71 1.32
CA GLU A 216 -7.47 -17.17 2.69
C GLU A 216 -6.62 -16.21 3.53
N ARG A 217 -7.10 -15.88 4.72
CA ARG A 217 -6.40 -14.95 5.61
C ARG A 217 -5.18 -15.60 6.26
N MET A 218 -4.01 -15.03 6.03
CA MET A 218 -2.72 -15.52 6.54
C MET A 218 -2.39 -14.99 7.94
N THR A 219 -2.95 -13.86 8.34
CA THR A 219 -2.68 -13.23 9.64
C THR A 219 -3.75 -13.60 10.67
N LYS A 220 -3.34 -13.74 11.94
CA LYS A 220 -4.29 -13.99 13.05
C LYS A 220 -5.16 -12.75 13.28
N ALA A 221 -6.48 -12.93 13.34
CA ALA A 221 -7.40 -11.88 13.71
C ALA A 221 -7.20 -11.47 15.19
N HIS A 222 -7.42 -10.18 15.50
CA HIS A 222 -7.41 -9.63 16.85
C HIS A 222 -6.13 -9.90 17.68
N SER A 223 -4.98 -10.00 17.02
CA SER A 223 -3.70 -10.13 17.71
C SER A 223 -3.14 -8.75 18.03
N LYS A 224 -2.68 -8.57 19.27
CA LYS A 224 -1.99 -7.33 19.73
C LYS A 224 -0.51 -7.28 19.31
N ALA A 225 -0.09 -8.11 18.36
CA ALA A 225 1.28 -8.07 17.86
C ALA A 225 1.57 -6.74 17.15
N GLU A 226 2.72 -6.14 17.41
CA GLU A 226 3.17 -4.93 16.71
C GLU A 226 3.59 -5.25 15.27
N ILE A 227 3.98 -6.50 14.98
CA ILE A 227 4.35 -7.00 13.66
C ILE A 227 3.73 -8.39 13.45
N PHE A 228 3.09 -8.58 12.31
CA PHE A 228 2.77 -9.91 11.77
C PHE A 228 3.78 -10.29 10.71
N THR A 229 4.11 -11.56 10.60
CA THR A 229 4.94 -12.07 9.52
C THR A 229 4.17 -13.09 8.69
N ILE A 230 4.40 -13.06 7.38
CA ILE A 230 3.93 -14.05 6.41
C ILE A 230 5.08 -14.45 5.51
N ASP A 231 5.01 -15.65 4.95
CA ASP A 231 5.89 -16.09 3.89
C ASP A 231 5.17 -15.96 2.54
N VAL A 232 5.83 -15.32 1.59
CA VAL A 232 5.38 -15.18 0.20
C VAL A 232 6.24 -16.07 -0.67
N ASP A 233 5.57 -16.94 -1.45
CA ASP A 233 6.17 -17.85 -2.40
C ASP A 233 5.55 -17.64 -3.79
N PRO A 234 6.31 -17.13 -4.79
CA PRO A 234 5.80 -16.96 -6.16
C PRO A 234 5.28 -18.26 -6.79
N ASP A 235 5.84 -19.41 -6.42
CA ASP A 235 5.41 -20.69 -6.97
C ASP A 235 3.96 -21.00 -6.62
N VAL A 236 3.49 -20.58 -5.45
CA VAL A 236 2.07 -20.69 -5.05
C VAL A 236 1.17 -19.88 -5.96
N VAL A 237 1.58 -18.65 -6.34
CA VAL A 237 0.85 -17.78 -7.28
C VAL A 237 0.73 -18.48 -8.65
N HIS A 238 1.85 -18.98 -9.16
CA HIS A 238 1.91 -19.66 -10.45
C HIS A 238 1.07 -20.94 -10.46
N GLU A 239 1.08 -21.70 -9.34
CA GLU A 239 0.27 -22.91 -9.20
C GLU A 239 -1.23 -22.60 -9.23
N VAL A 240 -1.68 -21.60 -8.43
CA VAL A 240 -3.09 -21.18 -8.37
C VAL A 240 -3.56 -20.71 -9.74
N ARG A 241 -2.76 -19.89 -10.47
CA ARG A 241 -3.11 -19.42 -11.81
C ARG A 241 -3.20 -20.56 -12.83
N ARG A 242 -2.32 -21.54 -12.73
CA ARG A 242 -2.36 -22.75 -13.60
C ARG A 242 -3.58 -23.62 -13.29
N GLN A 243 -3.92 -23.78 -12.00
CA GLN A 243 -5.05 -24.60 -11.59
C GLN A 243 -6.40 -23.96 -11.92
N TYR A 244 -6.47 -22.62 -11.82
CA TYR A 244 -7.68 -21.83 -12.03
C TYR A 244 -7.43 -20.71 -13.06
N PRO A 245 -7.37 -21.02 -14.37
CA PRO A 245 -6.96 -20.03 -15.38
C PRO A 245 -8.07 -19.04 -15.79
N PHE A 246 -9.02 -18.70 -14.89
CA PHE A 246 -10.15 -17.84 -15.22
C PHE A 246 -9.78 -16.42 -15.61
N ARG A 247 -8.54 -15.99 -15.38
CA ARG A 247 -8.03 -14.70 -15.86
C ARG A 247 -7.85 -14.68 -17.39
N GLU A 248 -7.66 -15.83 -18.02
CA GLU A 248 -7.59 -15.98 -19.48
C GLU A 248 -8.93 -15.68 -20.15
N ASP A 249 -10.05 -15.79 -19.41
CA ASP A 249 -11.40 -15.47 -19.87
C ASP A 249 -11.68 -13.95 -19.92
N ARG A 250 -10.78 -13.11 -19.42
CA ARG A 250 -10.94 -11.65 -19.45
C ARG A 250 -10.92 -11.13 -20.88
N LYS A 251 -11.71 -10.10 -21.13
CA LYS A 251 -11.87 -9.47 -22.46
C LYS A 251 -11.52 -7.98 -22.41
N PRO A 252 -10.23 -7.62 -22.20
CA PRO A 252 -9.80 -6.24 -21.99
C PRO A 252 -10.29 -5.29 -23.09
N ASP A 253 -10.11 -5.69 -24.37
CA ASP A 253 -10.52 -4.89 -25.54
C ASP A 253 -12.03 -4.57 -25.52
N LEU A 254 -12.84 -5.52 -25.04
CA LEU A 254 -14.28 -5.30 -24.89
C LEU A 254 -14.60 -4.36 -23.74
N TYR A 255 -13.89 -4.51 -22.60
CA TYR A 255 -14.10 -3.66 -21.42
C TYR A 255 -13.76 -2.19 -21.70
N GLU A 256 -12.73 -1.91 -22.49
CA GLU A 256 -12.39 -0.56 -22.93
C GLU A 256 -13.55 0.12 -23.65
N THR A 257 -14.30 -0.63 -24.45
CA THR A 257 -15.48 -0.07 -25.18
C THR A 257 -16.61 0.35 -24.24
N PHE A 258 -16.70 -0.22 -23.03
CA PHE A 258 -17.73 0.12 -22.06
C PHE A 258 -17.45 1.45 -21.37
N TYR A 259 -16.17 1.83 -21.24
CA TYR A 259 -15.73 3.10 -20.66
C TYR A 259 -15.59 4.21 -21.70
N ALA A 260 -15.57 3.88 -23.00
CA ALA A 260 -15.52 4.88 -24.06
C ALA A 260 -16.75 5.81 -23.97
N PRO A 261 -16.58 7.15 -24.12
CA PRO A 261 -17.70 8.07 -24.09
C PRO A 261 -18.70 7.67 -25.19
N LYS A 262 -19.91 7.28 -24.79
CA LYS A 262 -21.01 7.05 -25.73
C LYS A 262 -21.30 8.40 -26.38
N ASN A 263 -20.99 8.54 -27.67
CA ASN A 263 -21.49 9.66 -28.46
C ASN A 263 -23.01 9.71 -28.25
N ASN A 264 -23.49 10.78 -27.65
CA ASN A 264 -24.89 11.02 -27.34
C ASN A 264 -25.74 10.96 -28.64
N GLN A 265 -26.17 9.77 -29.00
CA GLN A 265 -27.24 9.54 -29.97
C GLN A 265 -28.26 8.58 -29.36
N HIS A 266 -28.83 8.92 -28.22
CA HIS A 266 -30.16 8.50 -27.82
C HIS A 266 -30.59 9.45 -26.69
N SER A 267 -31.25 10.52 -27.10
CA SER A 267 -32.20 11.21 -26.23
C SER A 267 -33.22 10.17 -25.75
N CYS A 268 -33.23 9.86 -24.47
CA CYS A 268 -34.41 9.23 -23.86
C CYS A 268 -35.54 10.19 -24.05
N THR A 269 -36.34 9.98 -25.09
CA THR A 269 -37.70 10.55 -25.16
C THR A 269 -38.53 9.81 -24.13
N ALA A 270 -39.06 10.57 -23.20
CA ALA A 270 -39.96 10.18 -22.12
C ALA A 270 -41.22 9.44 -22.64
#